data_b0c34b7b106af9f8d0c911ddbaba5987
#
_entry.id   b0c34b7b106af9f8d0c911ddbaba5987
#
_cell.length_a   1.000
_cell.length_b   1.000
_cell.length_c   1.000
_cell.angle_alpha   90.00
_cell.angle_beta   90.00
_cell.angle_gamma   90.00
#
_symmetry.space_group_name_H-M   'P 1'
#
loop_
_entity.id
_entity.type
_entity.pdbx_description
1 polymer ?
#
loop_
_entity_poly.entity_id
_entity_poly.type
_entity_poly.pdbx_seq_one_letter_code
_entity_poly.pdbx_strand_id
1 'polypeptide(L)'
;LVIHDLAADTLRAAIVFAPDVPLAQAVAILPICGVGFQNALGVLAPPEVGVHLGWDGTIYVNGGVCGALRMAASDTGDDLPDWLVIDLTLSLWPASDETGLTPDMTALYAEGCWDVDAVALLEAWVRHTLVGINTWADGGMKQLHRDWVGLARGLAGEITAAGHTGTFMGVDETMGLLLKVAGTPTLVPLCANLTRPT
;
A
#
# COMPACT_ATOMS: atom_id res chain seq x y z
N LEU A 1 -8.46 9.84 12.44
CA LEU A 1 -8.77 8.77 13.40
C LEU A 1 -8.09 7.49 12.95
N VAL A 2 -7.42 6.81 13.87
CA VAL A 2 -6.86 5.47 13.64
C VAL A 2 -7.64 4.49 14.51
N ILE A 3 -8.16 3.44 13.87
CA ILE A 3 -8.79 2.31 14.56
C ILE A 3 -7.83 1.13 14.40
N HIS A 4 -7.58 0.37 15.46
CA HIS A 4 -6.65 -0.75 15.45
C HIS A 4 -7.23 -1.97 16.18
N ASP A 5 -6.84 -3.13 15.70
CA ASP A 5 -7.02 -4.41 16.36
C ASP A 5 -5.66 -5.11 16.40
N LEU A 6 -5.22 -5.47 17.60
CA LEU A 6 -3.94 -6.14 17.85
C LEU A 6 -4.22 -7.60 18.19
N ALA A 7 -4.52 -8.41 17.17
CA ALA A 7 -4.51 -9.86 17.33
C ALA A 7 -3.06 -10.35 17.47
N ALA A 8 -2.88 -11.54 18.08
CA ALA A 8 -1.54 -12.06 18.35
C ALA A 8 -0.69 -12.29 17.08
N ASP A 9 -1.33 -12.58 15.96
CA ASP A 9 -0.72 -12.96 14.69
C ASP A 9 -0.87 -11.93 13.57
N THR A 10 -1.78 -10.96 13.74
CA THR A 10 -2.14 -9.99 12.70
C THR A 10 -2.34 -8.61 13.30
N LEU A 11 -1.70 -7.62 12.70
CA LEU A 11 -1.94 -6.20 12.98
C LEU A 11 -2.99 -5.67 12.00
N ARG A 12 -4.06 -5.08 12.53
CA ARG A 12 -5.08 -4.38 11.75
C ARG A 12 -5.23 -2.95 12.24
N ALA A 13 -5.23 -2.01 11.31
CA ALA A 13 -5.44 -0.60 11.62
C ALA A 13 -6.06 0.11 10.42
N ALA A 14 -6.84 1.16 10.70
CA ALA A 14 -7.39 2.00 9.65
C ALA A 14 -7.15 3.47 9.95
N ILE A 15 -6.79 4.24 8.91
CA ILE A 15 -6.75 5.69 8.96
C ILE A 15 -7.93 6.23 8.17
N VAL A 16 -8.74 7.06 8.83
CA VAL A 16 -9.88 7.74 8.20
C VAL A 16 -9.46 9.17 7.85
N PHE A 17 -9.67 9.53 6.59
CA PHE A 17 -9.38 10.84 6.04
C PHE A 17 -10.68 11.57 5.70
N ALA A 18 -10.67 12.90 5.76
CA ALA A 18 -11.68 13.80 5.21
C ALA A 18 -11.00 14.60 4.09
N PRO A 19 -11.04 14.13 2.83
CA PRO A 19 -10.37 14.79 1.73
C PRO A 19 -10.99 16.16 1.42
N ASP A 20 -10.16 17.10 1.01
CA ASP A 20 -10.55 18.42 0.51
C ASP A 20 -10.27 18.56 -1.00
N VAL A 21 -10.01 17.46 -1.67
CA VAL A 21 -9.76 17.34 -3.11
C VAL A 21 -10.67 16.27 -3.74
N PRO A 22 -10.98 16.37 -5.04
CA PRO A 22 -11.81 15.37 -5.74
C PRO A 22 -11.25 13.94 -5.60
N LEU A 23 -12.15 12.95 -5.66
CA LEU A 23 -11.81 11.53 -5.47
C LEU A 23 -10.64 11.07 -6.34
N ALA A 24 -10.59 11.50 -7.61
CA ALA A 24 -9.51 11.17 -8.54
C ALA A 24 -8.12 11.62 -8.05
N GLN A 25 -8.05 12.64 -7.21
CA GLN A 25 -6.82 13.09 -6.56
C GLN A 25 -6.65 12.46 -5.17
N ALA A 26 -7.74 12.36 -4.40
CA ALA A 26 -7.73 11.80 -3.04
C ALA A 26 -7.21 10.37 -2.99
N VAL A 27 -7.41 9.56 -4.03
CA VAL A 27 -6.90 8.18 -4.11
C VAL A 27 -5.36 8.07 -4.03
N ALA A 28 -4.63 9.18 -4.25
CA ALA A 28 -3.18 9.25 -4.03
C ALA A 28 -2.76 8.90 -2.60
N ILE A 29 -3.72 8.94 -1.66
CA ILE A 29 -3.46 8.55 -0.26
C ILE A 29 -3.05 7.07 -0.13
N LEU A 30 -3.47 6.18 -1.06
CA LEU A 30 -3.06 4.77 -1.04
C LEU A 30 -1.53 4.61 -1.21
N PRO A 31 -0.89 5.10 -2.29
CA PRO A 31 0.56 5.04 -2.41
C PRO A 31 1.28 5.89 -1.35
N ILE A 32 0.71 7.00 -0.86
CA ILE A 32 1.28 7.78 0.26
C ILE A 32 1.37 6.91 1.52
N CYS A 33 0.29 6.19 1.88
CA CYS A 33 0.30 5.27 3.01
C CYS A 33 1.29 4.11 2.82
N GLY A 34 1.46 3.62 1.57
CA GLY A 34 2.43 2.59 1.25
C GLY A 34 3.88 3.05 1.45
N VAL A 35 4.24 4.21 0.91
CA VAL A 35 5.57 4.83 1.13
C VAL A 35 5.77 5.15 2.61
N GLY A 36 4.73 5.65 3.29
CA GLY A 36 4.74 5.89 4.73
C GLY A 36 5.00 4.62 5.54
N PHE A 37 4.44 3.48 5.12
CA PHE A 37 4.69 2.19 5.75
C PHE A 37 6.15 1.73 5.57
N GLN A 38 6.68 1.82 4.34
CA GLN A 38 8.08 1.50 4.07
C GLN A 38 9.02 2.35 4.93
N ASN A 39 8.79 3.66 5.02
CA ASN A 39 9.59 4.55 5.85
C ASN A 39 9.49 4.19 7.34
N ALA A 40 8.30 3.84 7.82
CA ALA A 40 8.06 3.45 9.21
C ALA A 40 8.80 2.16 9.56
N LEU A 41 8.67 1.13 8.71
CA LEU A 41 9.35 -0.14 8.94
C LEU A 41 10.88 0.02 8.81
N GLY A 42 11.35 0.80 7.83
CA GLY A 42 12.78 1.04 7.62
C GLY A 42 13.50 1.73 8.78
N VAL A 43 12.76 2.42 9.68
CA VAL A 43 13.34 3.01 10.92
C VAL A 43 13.40 1.99 12.05
N LEU A 44 12.51 0.99 12.06
CA LEU A 44 12.33 0.07 13.18
C LEU A 44 12.94 -1.32 12.93
N ALA A 45 12.96 -1.74 11.66
CA ALA A 45 13.44 -3.06 11.26
C ALA A 45 14.96 -3.08 11.06
N PRO A 46 15.58 -4.27 11.07
CA PRO A 46 16.96 -4.45 10.64
C PRO A 46 17.20 -3.91 9.20
N PRO A 47 18.40 -3.40 8.91
CA PRO A 47 18.69 -2.71 7.64
C PRO A 47 18.61 -3.62 6.40
N GLU A 48 18.67 -4.92 6.57
CA GLU A 48 18.54 -5.92 5.49
C GLU A 48 17.09 -6.19 5.08
N VAL A 49 16.11 -5.68 5.82
CA VAL A 49 14.68 -5.90 5.53
C VAL A 49 14.22 -4.99 4.39
N GLY A 50 13.94 -5.60 3.25
CA GLY A 50 13.44 -4.90 2.07
C GLY A 50 11.92 -4.87 1.99
N VAL A 51 11.34 -3.69 1.78
CA VAL A 51 9.90 -3.52 1.53
C VAL A 51 9.66 -3.16 0.07
N HIS A 52 8.69 -3.83 -0.56
CA HIS A 52 8.20 -3.46 -1.89
C HIS A 52 6.67 -3.35 -1.86
N LEU A 53 6.13 -2.63 -2.83
CA LEU A 53 4.70 -2.33 -2.90
C LEU A 53 4.10 -2.82 -4.21
N GLY A 54 2.99 -3.52 -4.13
CA GLY A 54 2.11 -3.76 -5.27
C GLY A 54 1.29 -2.52 -5.59
N TRP A 55 0.94 -2.34 -6.85
CA TRP A 55 0.07 -1.24 -7.26
C TRP A 55 -1.32 -1.31 -6.61
N ASP A 56 -1.78 -2.49 -6.29
CA ASP A 56 -3.04 -2.78 -5.61
C ASP A 56 -3.00 -2.59 -4.07
N GLY A 57 -1.87 -2.08 -3.55
CA GLY A 57 -1.65 -1.89 -2.11
C GLY A 57 -1.08 -3.11 -1.39
N THR A 58 -0.73 -4.19 -2.10
CA THR A 58 -0.04 -5.34 -1.49
C THR A 58 1.32 -4.92 -0.95
N ILE A 59 1.64 -5.36 0.28
CA ILE A 59 2.92 -5.13 0.95
C ILE A 59 3.75 -6.41 0.90
N TYR A 60 4.95 -6.28 0.34
CA TYR A 60 5.93 -7.36 0.30
C TYR A 60 7.09 -7.04 1.25
N VAL A 61 7.50 -8.02 2.04
CA VAL A 61 8.70 -7.97 2.88
C VAL A 61 9.64 -9.08 2.41
N ASN A 62 10.87 -8.74 2.08
CA ASN A 62 11.89 -9.64 1.53
C ASN A 62 11.39 -10.50 0.35
N GLY A 63 10.39 -9.99 -0.39
CA GLY A 63 9.83 -10.62 -1.57
C GLY A 63 8.57 -11.46 -1.34
N GLY A 64 8.23 -11.81 -0.10
CA GLY A 64 6.98 -12.48 0.28
C GLY A 64 5.86 -11.48 0.59
N VAL A 65 4.60 -11.86 0.33
CA VAL A 65 3.42 -11.07 0.71
C VAL A 65 3.27 -11.09 2.23
N CYS A 66 3.43 -9.94 2.86
CA CYS A 66 3.35 -9.78 4.31
C CYS A 66 2.03 -9.12 4.75
N GLY A 67 1.37 -8.38 3.85
CA GLY A 67 0.15 -7.67 4.17
C GLY A 67 -0.41 -6.88 3.00
N ALA A 68 -1.35 -6.01 3.28
CA ALA A 68 -1.96 -5.14 2.28
C ALA A 68 -2.54 -3.88 2.89
N LEU A 69 -2.57 -2.83 2.07
CA LEU A 69 -3.41 -1.65 2.24
C LEU A 69 -4.66 -1.80 1.37
N ARG A 70 -5.82 -1.48 1.91
CA ARG A 70 -7.08 -1.45 1.17
C ARG A 70 -7.67 -0.06 1.28
N MET A 71 -8.28 0.41 0.20
CA MET A 71 -8.86 1.75 0.13
C MET A 71 -10.36 1.67 -0.09
N ALA A 72 -11.12 2.43 0.69
CA ALA A 72 -12.54 2.64 0.50
C ALA A 72 -12.85 4.13 0.63
N ALA A 73 -13.88 4.61 -0.06
CA ALA A 73 -14.34 5.99 0.03
C ALA A 73 -15.86 6.04 -0.03
N SER A 74 -16.44 7.17 0.41
CA SER A 74 -17.84 7.45 0.15
C SER A 74 -18.11 7.55 -1.35
N ASP A 75 -19.31 7.11 -1.77
CA ASP A 75 -19.71 7.17 -3.17
C ASP A 75 -20.17 8.60 -3.50
N THR A 76 -19.33 9.34 -4.19
CA THR A 76 -19.57 10.74 -4.55
C THR A 76 -19.43 10.99 -6.05
N GLY A 77 -19.23 9.95 -6.85
CA GLY A 77 -18.85 10.09 -8.26
C GLY A 77 -17.49 10.80 -8.38
N ASP A 78 -17.45 11.91 -9.13
CA ASP A 78 -16.22 12.70 -9.33
C ASP A 78 -16.04 13.82 -8.29
N ASP A 79 -16.96 13.95 -7.34
CA ASP A 79 -16.97 15.01 -6.33
C ASP A 79 -16.03 14.69 -5.15
N LEU A 80 -16.01 15.62 -4.18
CA LEU A 80 -15.28 15.48 -2.92
C LEU A 80 -15.89 14.32 -2.11
N PRO A 81 -15.11 13.28 -1.75
CA PRO A 81 -15.63 12.25 -0.88
C PRO A 81 -15.75 12.77 0.56
N ASP A 82 -16.87 12.46 1.23
CA ASP A 82 -17.07 12.79 2.64
C ASP A 82 -16.02 12.12 3.54
N TRP A 83 -15.56 10.94 3.14
CA TRP A 83 -14.53 10.20 3.82
C TRP A 83 -13.77 9.27 2.84
N LEU A 84 -12.53 9.01 3.17
CA LEU A 84 -11.70 7.97 2.57
C LEU A 84 -10.99 7.21 3.69
N VAL A 85 -10.93 5.90 3.58
CA VAL A 85 -10.28 5.01 4.57
C VAL A 85 -9.19 4.22 3.89
N ILE A 86 -8.04 4.16 4.54
CA ILE A 86 -6.99 3.18 4.24
C ILE A 86 -6.93 2.19 5.40
N ASP A 87 -7.23 0.95 5.10
CA ASP A 87 -7.10 -0.19 6.01
C ASP A 87 -5.76 -0.89 5.79
N LEU A 88 -5.01 -1.11 6.87
CA LEU A 88 -3.79 -1.89 6.91
C LEU A 88 -4.09 -3.24 7.55
N THR A 89 -3.75 -4.32 6.86
CA THR A 89 -3.64 -5.66 7.44
C THR A 89 -2.23 -6.17 7.24
N LEU A 90 -1.54 -6.56 8.31
CA LEU A 90 -0.15 -7.02 8.29
C LEU A 90 -0.02 -8.32 9.10
N SER A 91 0.55 -9.35 8.51
CA SER A 91 0.87 -10.60 9.21
C SER A 91 2.09 -10.38 10.09
N LEU A 92 1.93 -10.55 11.40
CA LEU A 92 3.03 -10.48 12.38
C LEU A 92 3.71 -11.84 12.54
N TRP A 93 2.92 -12.90 12.69
CA TRP A 93 3.39 -14.28 12.78
C TRP A 93 2.88 -15.11 11.61
N PRO A 94 3.65 -16.11 11.14
CA PRO A 94 3.16 -17.05 10.14
C PRO A 94 1.89 -17.78 10.65
N ALA A 95 0.92 -17.97 9.75
CA ALA A 95 -0.31 -18.69 10.08
C ALA A 95 -0.07 -20.19 10.38
N SER A 96 1.08 -20.74 9.96
CA SER A 96 1.49 -22.12 10.16
C SER A 96 3.02 -22.23 10.23
N ASP A 97 3.52 -23.18 11.01
CA ASP A 97 4.94 -23.53 11.04
C ASP A 97 5.42 -24.19 9.73
N GLU A 98 4.48 -24.68 8.92
CA GLU A 98 4.74 -25.28 7.61
C GLU A 98 4.74 -24.20 6.50
N THR A 99 5.72 -23.28 6.54
CA THR A 99 5.84 -22.15 5.60
C THR A 99 6.01 -22.59 4.14
N GLY A 100 6.43 -23.82 3.88
CA GLY A 100 6.54 -24.40 2.53
C GLY A 100 5.21 -24.59 1.80
N LEU A 101 4.07 -24.55 2.49
CA LEU A 101 2.75 -24.63 1.89
C LEU A 101 2.28 -23.29 1.27
N THR A 102 2.86 -22.18 1.70
CA THR A 102 2.55 -20.83 1.22
C THR A 102 3.84 -20.05 0.88
N PRO A 103 4.61 -20.50 -0.15
CA PRO A 103 5.94 -19.96 -0.43
C PRO A 103 5.95 -18.48 -0.80
N ASP A 104 4.83 -17.93 -1.28
CA ASP A 104 4.68 -16.53 -1.67
C ASP A 104 4.21 -15.63 -0.51
N MET A 105 3.90 -16.22 0.65
CA MET A 105 3.44 -15.50 1.84
C MET A 105 4.53 -15.46 2.90
N THR A 106 4.56 -14.35 3.66
CA THR A 106 5.46 -14.24 4.81
C THR A 106 4.78 -13.48 5.96
N ALA A 107 5.49 -13.36 7.07
CA ALA A 107 5.08 -12.58 8.21
C ALA A 107 6.26 -11.75 8.74
N LEU A 108 5.97 -10.61 9.33
CA LEU A 108 6.98 -9.62 9.73
C LEU A 108 8.07 -10.23 10.62
N TYR A 109 7.67 -11.03 11.61
CA TYR A 109 8.63 -11.63 12.55
C TYR A 109 9.43 -12.78 11.94
N ALA A 110 8.90 -13.47 10.93
CA ALA A 110 9.67 -14.47 10.18
C ALA A 110 10.79 -13.86 9.34
N GLU A 111 10.66 -12.58 8.98
CA GLU A 111 11.64 -11.81 8.19
C GLU A 111 12.66 -11.06 9.05
N GLY A 112 12.84 -11.47 10.29
CA GLY A 112 13.86 -10.89 11.19
C GLY A 112 13.38 -9.66 11.96
N CYS A 113 12.11 -9.28 11.87
CA CYS A 113 11.56 -8.09 12.52
C CYS A 113 10.91 -8.39 13.90
N TRP A 114 11.32 -9.45 14.56
CA TRP A 114 10.70 -9.89 15.83
C TRP A 114 10.85 -8.90 16.99
N ASP A 115 11.79 -7.95 16.91
CA ASP A 115 11.97 -6.84 17.86
C ASP A 115 11.10 -5.62 17.53
N VAL A 116 10.39 -5.62 16.39
CA VAL A 116 9.53 -4.50 15.98
C VAL A 116 8.24 -4.52 16.78
N ASP A 117 8.07 -3.54 17.66
CA ASP A 117 6.82 -3.34 18.40
C ASP A 117 5.69 -2.87 17.47
N ALA A 118 4.56 -3.58 17.49
CA ALA A 118 3.44 -3.31 16.60
C ALA A 118 2.80 -1.92 16.83
N VAL A 119 2.78 -1.43 18.09
CA VAL A 119 2.25 -0.10 18.40
C VAL A 119 3.20 0.97 17.90
N ALA A 120 4.51 0.79 18.13
CA ALA A 120 5.52 1.71 17.62
C ALA A 120 5.51 1.78 16.08
N LEU A 121 5.28 0.64 15.41
CA LEU A 121 5.12 0.59 13.95
C LEU A 121 3.89 1.40 13.48
N LEU A 122 2.75 1.27 14.16
CA LEU A 122 1.55 2.06 13.84
C LEU A 122 1.78 3.56 14.05
N GLU A 123 2.39 3.95 15.16
CA GLU A 123 2.73 5.36 15.43
C GLU A 123 3.67 5.93 14.36
N ALA A 124 4.68 5.18 13.98
CA ALA A 124 5.61 5.56 12.92
C ALA A 124 4.91 5.66 11.57
N TRP A 125 4.04 4.68 11.23
CA TRP A 125 3.27 4.68 9.99
C TRP A 125 2.38 5.92 9.88
N VAL A 126 1.60 6.25 10.91
CA VAL A 126 0.73 7.45 10.91
C VAL A 126 1.57 8.72 10.73
N ARG A 127 2.71 8.82 11.42
CA ARG A 127 3.61 9.97 11.33
C ARG A 127 4.21 10.13 9.93
N HIS A 128 4.72 9.06 9.34
CA HIS A 128 5.29 9.09 7.99
C HIS A 128 4.21 9.32 6.92
N THR A 129 3.01 8.78 7.11
CA THR A 129 1.85 9.08 6.24
C THR A 129 1.51 10.57 6.27
N LEU A 130 1.46 11.20 7.46
CA LEU A 130 1.20 12.63 7.59
C LEU A 130 2.29 13.48 6.90
N VAL A 131 3.56 13.10 7.04
CA VAL A 131 4.66 13.76 6.31
C VAL A 131 4.47 13.61 4.80
N GLY A 132 4.09 12.43 4.32
CA GLY A 132 3.80 12.17 2.90
C GLY A 132 2.65 13.03 2.37
N ILE A 133 1.57 13.18 3.13
CA ILE A 133 0.43 14.05 2.79
C ILE A 133 0.88 15.50 2.64
N ASN A 134 1.63 16.03 3.60
CA ASN A 134 2.12 17.40 3.55
C ASN A 134 3.04 17.61 2.35
N THR A 135 3.96 16.66 2.09
CA THR A 135 4.85 16.71 0.93
C THR A 135 4.06 16.70 -0.39
N TRP A 136 3.01 15.87 -0.47
CA TRP A 136 2.13 15.83 -1.63
C TRP A 136 1.32 17.12 -1.81
N ALA A 137 0.77 17.68 -0.72
CA ALA A 137 0.03 18.93 -0.76
C ALA A 137 0.89 20.10 -1.23
N ASP A 138 2.15 20.17 -0.80
CA ASP A 138 3.09 21.24 -1.15
C ASP A 138 3.72 21.07 -2.54
N GLY A 139 4.05 19.84 -2.92
CA GLY A 139 4.89 19.53 -4.10
C GLY A 139 4.20 18.71 -5.21
N GLY A 140 2.95 18.27 -4.99
CA GLY A 140 2.22 17.43 -5.92
C GLY A 140 2.75 16.01 -6.05
N MET A 141 2.36 15.33 -7.14
CA MET A 141 2.60 13.88 -7.35
C MET A 141 4.06 13.51 -7.63
N LYS A 142 4.90 14.46 -8.08
CA LYS A 142 6.22 14.14 -8.62
C LYS A 142 7.15 13.43 -7.63
N GLN A 143 7.15 13.86 -6.37
CA GLN A 143 7.97 13.23 -5.34
C GLN A 143 7.41 11.85 -5.00
N LEU A 144 6.09 11.75 -4.75
CA LEU A 144 5.40 10.50 -4.46
C LEU A 144 5.63 9.47 -5.57
N HIS A 145 5.49 9.88 -6.83
CA HIS A 145 5.72 9.01 -7.98
C HIS A 145 7.14 8.41 -7.96
N ARG A 146 8.16 9.24 -7.74
CA ARG A 146 9.56 8.80 -7.69
C ARG A 146 9.80 7.81 -6.54
N ASP A 147 9.30 8.13 -5.35
CA ASP A 147 9.50 7.33 -4.15
C ASP A 147 8.79 5.97 -4.29
N TRP A 148 7.55 5.99 -4.80
CA TRP A 148 6.78 4.77 -5.00
C TRP A 148 7.34 3.87 -6.10
N VAL A 149 7.77 4.42 -7.24
CA VAL A 149 8.38 3.65 -8.34
C VAL A 149 9.64 2.91 -7.88
N GLY A 150 10.41 3.51 -6.97
CA GLY A 150 11.57 2.85 -6.35
C GLY A 150 11.22 1.62 -5.51
N LEU A 151 9.95 1.48 -5.09
CA LEU A 151 9.44 0.39 -4.27
C LEU A 151 8.55 -0.59 -5.06
N ALA A 152 8.25 -0.27 -6.33
CA ALA A 152 7.28 -1.02 -7.13
C ALA A 152 7.68 -2.48 -7.31
N ARG A 153 6.80 -3.41 -6.93
CA ARG A 153 6.93 -4.85 -7.18
C ARG A 153 6.31 -5.21 -8.53
N GLY A 154 6.96 -6.10 -9.25
CA GLY A 154 6.42 -6.68 -10.49
C GLY A 154 6.65 -5.84 -11.76
N LEU A 155 7.42 -4.75 -11.69
CA LEU A 155 7.79 -3.96 -12.86
C LEU A 155 8.44 -4.84 -13.94
N ALA A 156 8.01 -4.66 -15.20
CA ALA A 156 8.34 -5.47 -16.36
C ALA A 156 7.88 -6.94 -16.31
N GLY A 157 7.22 -7.39 -15.23
CA GLY A 157 6.62 -8.70 -15.09
C GLY A 157 5.16 -8.72 -15.53
N GLU A 158 4.59 -9.93 -15.64
CA GLU A 158 3.15 -10.12 -15.83
C GLU A 158 2.42 -9.96 -14.49
N ILE A 159 1.39 -9.13 -14.44
CA ILE A 159 0.53 -8.94 -13.28
C ILE A 159 -0.93 -8.95 -13.68
N THR A 160 -1.80 -9.24 -12.72
CA THR A 160 -3.26 -9.09 -12.85
C THR A 160 -3.72 -8.01 -11.87
N ALA A 161 -4.35 -6.97 -12.37
CA ALA A 161 -4.88 -5.88 -11.56
C ALA A 161 -6.19 -5.35 -12.17
N ALA A 162 -7.20 -5.08 -11.34
CA ALA A 162 -8.51 -4.55 -11.75
C ALA A 162 -9.16 -5.32 -12.93
N GLY A 163 -8.99 -6.64 -12.96
CA GLY A 163 -9.55 -7.50 -14.01
C GLY A 163 -8.75 -7.55 -15.33
N HIS A 164 -7.61 -6.88 -15.40
CA HIS A 164 -6.71 -6.89 -16.56
C HIS A 164 -5.44 -7.68 -16.23
N THR A 165 -5.02 -8.56 -17.16
CA THR A 165 -3.73 -9.27 -17.08
C THR A 165 -2.82 -8.78 -18.19
N GLY A 166 -1.59 -8.40 -17.83
CA GLY A 166 -0.62 -7.89 -18.80
C GLY A 166 0.73 -7.58 -18.18
N THR A 167 1.67 -7.11 -19.01
CA THR A 167 2.99 -6.69 -18.54
C THR A 167 2.90 -5.33 -17.86
N PHE A 168 3.38 -5.25 -16.63
CA PHE A 168 3.45 -4.00 -15.87
C PHE A 168 4.54 -3.10 -16.43
N MET A 169 4.15 -2.00 -17.08
CA MET A 169 5.09 -1.07 -17.72
C MET A 169 5.51 0.09 -16.80
N GLY A 170 4.75 0.37 -15.76
CA GLY A 170 4.96 1.49 -14.84
C GLY A 170 3.65 2.12 -14.41
N VAL A 171 3.73 3.30 -13.82
CA VAL A 171 2.59 4.14 -13.48
C VAL A 171 2.69 5.49 -14.16
N ASP A 172 1.55 6.11 -14.45
CA ASP A 172 1.51 7.46 -14.99
C ASP A 172 1.68 8.54 -13.89
N GLU A 173 1.59 9.81 -14.28
CA GLU A 173 1.75 10.95 -13.37
C GLU A 173 0.68 11.00 -12.26
N THR A 174 -0.43 10.29 -12.42
CA THR A 174 -1.53 10.19 -11.45
C THR A 174 -1.53 8.86 -10.68
N MET A 175 -0.46 8.07 -10.80
CA MET A 175 -0.32 6.72 -10.24
C MET A 175 -1.27 5.69 -10.87
N GLY A 176 -1.86 5.99 -12.04
CA GLY A 176 -2.59 5.02 -12.85
C GLY A 176 -1.64 3.95 -13.38
N LEU A 177 -2.08 2.69 -13.36
CA LEU A 177 -1.29 1.53 -13.79
C LEU A 177 -1.21 1.46 -15.31
N LEU A 178 0.00 1.42 -15.85
CA LEU A 178 0.28 1.18 -17.26
C LEU A 178 0.55 -0.30 -17.49
N LEU A 179 -0.40 -0.98 -18.14
CA LEU A 179 -0.29 -2.39 -18.55
C LEU A 179 -0.16 -2.52 -20.05
N LYS A 180 0.62 -3.49 -20.51
CA LYS A 180 0.59 -3.94 -21.90
C LYS A 180 -0.24 -5.22 -21.99
N VAL A 181 -1.51 -5.07 -22.37
CA VAL A 181 -2.49 -6.16 -22.50
C VAL A 181 -2.56 -6.61 -23.95
N ALA A 182 -2.23 -7.87 -24.25
CA ALA A 182 -2.21 -8.41 -25.62
C ALA A 182 -1.47 -7.51 -26.63
N GLY A 183 -0.39 -6.86 -26.19
CA GLY A 183 0.41 -5.97 -27.04
C GLY A 183 -0.04 -4.50 -27.03
N THR A 184 -1.22 -4.17 -26.48
CA THR A 184 -1.79 -2.82 -26.45
C THR A 184 -1.56 -2.17 -25.07
N PRO A 185 -1.02 -0.93 -25.01
CA PRO A 185 -0.95 -0.17 -23.76
C PRO A 185 -2.35 0.13 -23.23
N THR A 186 -2.59 -0.20 -21.97
CA THR A 186 -3.86 0.02 -21.26
C THR A 186 -3.55 0.77 -19.98
N LEU A 187 -4.25 1.89 -19.74
CA LEU A 187 -4.20 2.64 -18.49
C LEU A 187 -5.34 2.22 -17.58
N VAL A 188 -5.03 1.82 -16.36
CA VAL A 188 -6.00 1.52 -15.31
C VAL A 188 -5.87 2.61 -14.24
N PRO A 189 -6.93 3.42 -14.00
CA PRO A 189 -6.84 4.51 -13.04
C PRO A 189 -6.71 3.98 -11.60
N LEU A 190 -6.02 4.73 -10.74
CA LEU A 190 -5.76 4.31 -9.35
C LEU A 190 -7.05 4.08 -8.54
N CYS A 191 -8.14 4.79 -8.88
CA CYS A 191 -9.46 4.58 -8.25
C CYS A 191 -10.05 3.18 -8.50
N ALA A 192 -9.52 2.40 -9.45
CA ALA A 192 -9.91 1.00 -9.64
C ALA A 192 -9.55 0.11 -8.43
N ASN A 193 -8.68 0.58 -7.53
CA ASN A 193 -8.36 -0.09 -6.26
C ASN A 193 -9.37 0.20 -5.13
N LEU A 194 -10.39 1.04 -5.37
CA LEU A 194 -11.43 1.26 -4.38
C LEU A 194 -12.23 -0.01 -4.14
N THR A 195 -12.29 -0.43 -2.89
CA THR A 195 -13.18 -1.48 -2.44
C THR A 195 -14.54 -0.86 -2.10
N ARG A 196 -15.63 -1.54 -2.46
CA ARG A 196 -16.95 -1.11 -2.02
C ARG A 196 -17.12 -1.43 -0.54
N PRO A 197 -17.62 -0.49 0.28
CA PRO A 197 -18.00 -0.82 1.64
C PRO A 197 -19.08 -1.91 1.60
N THR A 198 -18.84 -2.99 2.30
CA THR A 198 -19.83 -4.08 2.52
C THR A 198 -20.80 -3.70 3.61
#